data_9cdef404c4d8c0877fcce37266b12020
#
_entry.id   9cdef404c4d8c0877fcce37266b12020
#
_cell.length_a   1.000
_cell.length_b   1.000
_cell.length_c   1.000
_cell.angle_alpha   90.00
_cell.angle_beta   90.00
_cell.angle_gamma   90.00
#
_symmetry.space_group_name_H-M   'P 1'
#
loop_
_entity.id
_entity.type
_entity.pdbx_description
1 polymer ?
#
loop_
_entity_poly.entity_id
_entity_poly.type
_entity_poly.pdbx_seq_one_letter_code
_entity_poly.pdbx_strand_id
1 'polypeptide(L)'
;MNIQDFQMDFFSLKGKNAIVTGGNSGLGQAFSLALAKAGANLFIPSIVADDGTTERLIEDAGSKMVFMEADITKEGVPKQIIENCVEALGSVDILVNCAGICKLAKVQEFGRAQWDPMIQINLTAAFELSYEAAQKMIPQRSGKIINICSLFSFLGGQWSPAYAATKHGIAGLTKAYCDELAQYNIQVNGIAPGYYATEITTATRSNPETNQRVLDHIPANRWGETQDLMGTTVFLASRASDYVNGHLLVVDGGYLVR
;
A
#
# COMPACT_ATOMS: atom_id res chain seq x y z
N MET A 1 1.28 22.35 21.02
CA MET A 1 -0.12 22.02 20.66
C MET A 1 -0.87 21.72 21.94
N ASN A 2 -1.98 22.40 22.18
CA ASN A 2 -2.80 22.14 23.37
C ASN A 2 -3.75 20.97 23.04
N ILE A 3 -4.10 20.15 24.02
CA ILE A 3 -5.09 19.06 23.90
C ILE A 3 -6.45 19.57 23.35
N GLN A 4 -6.75 20.84 23.57
CA GLN A 4 -7.96 21.50 23.05
C GLN A 4 -7.91 21.81 21.55
N ASP A 5 -6.74 21.70 20.91
CA ASP A 5 -6.56 21.99 19.49
C ASP A 5 -6.91 20.79 18.59
N PHE A 6 -7.27 19.63 19.18
CA PHE A 6 -7.65 18.45 18.40
C PHE A 6 -8.98 18.68 17.67
N GLN A 7 -8.96 18.47 16.35
CA GLN A 7 -10.13 18.55 15.47
C GLN A 7 -10.07 17.40 14.45
N MET A 8 -11.19 17.11 13.83
CA MET A 8 -11.26 16.06 12.79
C MET A 8 -10.46 16.39 11.51
N ASP A 9 -10.02 17.64 11.36
CA ASP A 9 -9.10 18.07 10.30
C ASP A 9 -7.71 17.43 10.40
N PHE A 10 -7.35 16.82 11.55
CA PHE A 10 -6.16 15.96 11.68
C PHE A 10 -6.14 14.83 10.64
N PHE A 11 -7.30 14.39 10.16
CA PHE A 11 -7.42 13.39 9.11
C PHE A 11 -7.50 13.98 7.70
N SER A 12 -7.49 15.31 7.56
CA SER A 12 -7.55 15.96 6.26
C SER A 12 -6.25 15.82 5.49
N LEU A 13 -6.37 15.49 4.21
CA LEU A 13 -5.26 15.44 3.24
C LEU A 13 -5.35 16.56 2.22
N LYS A 14 -6.16 17.61 2.50
CA LYS A 14 -6.33 18.73 1.57
C LYS A 14 -4.99 19.40 1.24
N GLY A 15 -4.71 19.53 -0.06
CA GLY A 15 -3.47 20.08 -0.57
C GLY A 15 -2.28 19.11 -0.53
N LYS A 16 -2.50 17.83 -0.25
CA LYS A 16 -1.50 16.77 -0.31
C LYS A 16 -1.55 16.05 -1.66
N ASN A 17 -0.41 15.54 -2.11
CA ASN A 17 -0.26 14.78 -3.32
C ASN A 17 0.24 13.38 -2.98
N ALA A 18 -0.49 12.37 -3.43
CA ALA A 18 -0.25 10.98 -3.10
C ALA A 18 0.06 10.14 -4.34
N ILE A 19 1.11 9.34 -4.29
CA ILE A 19 1.38 8.29 -5.26
C ILE A 19 0.82 6.98 -4.71
N VAL A 20 0.02 6.26 -5.53
CA VAL A 20 -0.47 4.92 -5.20
C VAL A 20 -0.11 3.99 -6.36
N THR A 21 0.87 3.10 -6.17
CA THR A 21 1.24 2.13 -7.22
C THR A 21 0.16 1.07 -7.40
N GLY A 22 -0.26 0.84 -8.65
CA GLY A 22 -1.42 -0.02 -8.95
C GLY A 22 -2.73 0.51 -8.37
N GLY A 23 -2.84 1.85 -8.24
CA GLY A 23 -3.95 2.53 -7.57
C GLY A 23 -5.28 2.52 -8.32
N ASN A 24 -5.35 1.90 -9.49
CA ASN A 24 -6.54 1.82 -10.34
C ASN A 24 -7.27 0.46 -10.27
N SER A 25 -6.90 -0.43 -9.36
CA SER A 25 -7.58 -1.72 -9.19
C SER A 25 -7.51 -2.25 -7.75
N GLY A 26 -8.43 -3.13 -7.39
CA GLY A 26 -8.42 -3.89 -6.14
C GLY A 26 -8.23 -3.03 -4.88
N LEU A 27 -7.28 -3.41 -4.02
CA LEU A 27 -6.94 -2.64 -2.82
C LEU A 27 -6.39 -1.26 -3.16
N GLY A 28 -5.58 -1.15 -4.23
CA GLY A 28 -5.01 0.12 -4.67
C GLY A 28 -6.07 1.16 -5.00
N GLN A 29 -7.14 0.76 -5.70
CA GLN A 29 -8.27 1.64 -6.01
C GLN A 29 -8.98 2.13 -4.74
N ALA A 30 -9.18 1.24 -3.75
CA ALA A 30 -9.76 1.62 -2.48
C ALA A 30 -8.87 2.62 -1.71
N PHE A 31 -7.55 2.42 -1.72
CA PHE A 31 -6.60 3.37 -1.13
C PHE A 31 -6.63 4.72 -1.85
N SER A 32 -6.62 4.72 -3.19
CA SER A 32 -6.70 5.92 -4.00
C SER A 32 -7.97 6.72 -3.70
N LEU A 33 -9.12 6.05 -3.68
CA LEU A 33 -10.40 6.68 -3.37
C LEU A 33 -10.45 7.21 -1.93
N ALA A 34 -9.89 6.48 -0.96
CA ALA A 34 -9.85 6.92 0.44
C ALA A 34 -9.04 8.22 0.59
N LEU A 35 -7.86 8.27 -0.04
CA LEU A 35 -7.00 9.45 -0.02
C LEU A 35 -7.65 10.64 -0.74
N ALA A 36 -8.30 10.40 -1.89
CA ALA A 36 -9.05 11.43 -2.61
C ALA A 36 -10.20 12.01 -1.77
N LYS A 37 -11.02 11.16 -1.14
CA LYS A 37 -12.10 11.59 -0.25
C LYS A 37 -11.61 12.38 0.98
N ALA A 38 -10.38 12.15 1.40
CA ALA A 38 -9.73 12.93 2.44
C ALA A 38 -9.10 14.25 1.91
N GLY A 39 -9.10 14.47 0.59
CA GLY A 39 -8.69 15.71 -0.06
C GLY A 39 -7.34 15.68 -0.77
N ALA A 40 -6.69 14.52 -0.92
CA ALA A 40 -5.43 14.40 -1.64
C ALA A 40 -5.64 14.29 -3.15
N ASN A 41 -4.74 14.92 -3.95
CA ASN A 41 -4.61 14.59 -5.36
C ASN A 41 -3.83 13.29 -5.55
N LEU A 42 -4.11 12.56 -6.61
CA LEU A 42 -3.57 11.23 -6.87
C LEU A 42 -2.69 11.20 -8.12
N PHE A 43 -1.51 10.59 -7.98
CA PHE A 43 -0.67 10.14 -9.09
C PHE A 43 -0.65 8.60 -9.07
N ILE A 44 -1.16 7.98 -10.13
CA ILE A 44 -1.37 6.53 -10.16
C ILE A 44 -0.52 5.90 -11.26
N PRO A 45 0.68 5.38 -10.93
CA PRO A 45 1.42 4.53 -11.84
C PRO A 45 0.88 3.11 -11.81
N SER A 46 0.57 2.55 -12.99
CA SER A 46 0.10 1.16 -13.14
C SER A 46 0.51 0.59 -14.48
N ILE A 47 0.74 -0.72 -14.54
CA ILE A 47 0.97 -1.44 -15.80
C ILE A 47 -0.34 -1.73 -16.56
N VAL A 48 -1.47 -1.67 -15.84
CA VAL A 48 -2.81 -1.86 -16.42
C VAL A 48 -3.42 -0.48 -16.63
N ALA A 49 -3.87 -0.20 -17.84
CA ALA A 49 -4.55 1.05 -18.16
C ALA A 49 -5.81 1.24 -17.28
N ASP A 50 -6.09 2.48 -16.88
CA ASP A 50 -7.37 2.81 -16.27
C ASP A 50 -8.47 2.84 -17.36
N ASP A 51 -9.62 2.26 -17.06
CA ASP A 51 -10.80 2.27 -17.94
C ASP A 51 -11.68 3.53 -17.75
N GLY A 52 -11.18 4.51 -17.02
CA GLY A 52 -11.89 5.73 -16.62
C GLY A 52 -12.76 5.56 -15.36
N THR A 53 -12.78 4.37 -14.78
CA THR A 53 -13.58 4.13 -13.55
C THR A 53 -12.93 4.78 -12.35
N THR A 54 -11.62 4.61 -12.18
CA THR A 54 -10.89 5.19 -11.03
C THR A 54 -10.80 6.70 -11.16
N GLU A 55 -10.56 7.20 -12.36
CA GLU A 55 -10.52 8.64 -12.63
C GLU A 55 -11.83 9.32 -12.19
N ARG A 56 -12.98 8.81 -12.66
CA ARG A 56 -14.29 9.32 -12.25
C ARG A 56 -14.52 9.29 -10.75
N LEU A 57 -14.17 8.19 -10.07
CA LEU A 57 -14.33 8.07 -8.62
C LEU A 57 -13.52 9.12 -7.86
N ILE A 58 -12.33 9.45 -8.34
CA ILE A 58 -11.43 10.44 -7.72
C ILE A 58 -11.92 11.86 -8.01
N GLU A 59 -12.36 12.13 -9.24
CA GLU A 59 -12.94 13.43 -9.64
C GLU A 59 -14.25 13.72 -8.91
N ASP A 60 -15.13 12.72 -8.75
CA ASP A 60 -16.37 12.81 -7.97
C ASP A 60 -16.09 13.08 -6.48
N ALA A 61 -14.93 12.69 -5.97
CA ALA A 61 -14.46 13.04 -4.64
C ALA A 61 -13.88 14.46 -4.54
N GLY A 62 -13.80 15.21 -5.67
CA GLY A 62 -13.28 16.57 -5.72
C GLY A 62 -11.75 16.66 -5.79
N SER A 63 -11.07 15.59 -6.13
CA SER A 63 -9.61 15.50 -6.24
C SER A 63 -9.16 15.32 -7.68
N LYS A 64 -7.89 15.69 -7.97
CA LYS A 64 -7.28 15.48 -9.28
C LYS A 64 -6.65 14.08 -9.34
N MET A 65 -6.79 13.41 -10.47
CA MET A 65 -6.02 12.21 -10.81
C MET A 65 -5.07 12.49 -11.97
N VAL A 66 -3.87 11.93 -11.87
CA VAL A 66 -2.90 11.82 -12.97
C VAL A 66 -2.52 10.36 -13.09
N PHE A 67 -2.78 9.78 -14.25
CA PHE A 67 -2.42 8.39 -14.54
C PHE A 67 -1.11 8.32 -15.33
N MET A 68 -0.28 7.33 -14.98
CA MET A 68 0.94 7.00 -15.74
C MET A 68 0.97 5.50 -16.00
N GLU A 69 0.94 5.08 -17.27
CA GLU A 69 1.24 3.70 -17.62
C GLU A 69 2.72 3.42 -17.34
N ALA A 70 3.02 2.51 -16.41
CA ALA A 70 4.38 2.27 -15.95
C ALA A 70 4.58 0.85 -15.43
N ASP A 71 5.64 0.21 -15.89
CA ASP A 71 6.19 -1.01 -15.28
C ASP A 71 7.25 -0.63 -14.25
N ILE A 72 6.88 -0.68 -12.98
CA ILE A 72 7.74 -0.28 -11.85
C ILE A 72 9.00 -1.16 -11.70
N THR A 73 9.10 -2.27 -12.43
CA THR A 73 10.28 -3.16 -12.39
C THR A 73 11.38 -2.76 -13.38
N LYS A 74 11.12 -1.77 -14.22
CA LYS A 74 12.10 -1.30 -15.20
C LYS A 74 13.04 -0.28 -14.58
N GLU A 75 14.32 -0.40 -14.91
CA GLU A 75 15.36 0.52 -14.47
C GLU A 75 15.00 1.99 -14.80
N GLY A 76 15.13 2.86 -13.81
CA GLY A 76 14.83 4.28 -13.91
C GLY A 76 13.35 4.65 -13.82
N VAL A 77 12.40 3.69 -13.98
CA VAL A 77 10.98 3.98 -13.90
C VAL A 77 10.54 4.44 -12.50
N PRO A 78 11.00 3.87 -11.39
CA PRO A 78 10.71 4.41 -10.05
C PRO A 78 11.05 5.90 -9.90
N LYS A 79 12.22 6.31 -10.40
CA LYS A 79 12.64 7.71 -10.41
C LYS A 79 11.71 8.58 -11.27
N GLN A 80 11.39 8.14 -12.49
CA GLN A 80 10.47 8.86 -13.39
C GLN A 80 9.08 9.05 -12.76
N ILE A 81 8.56 8.06 -12.04
CA ILE A 81 7.28 8.16 -11.33
C ILE A 81 7.31 9.32 -10.32
N ILE A 82 8.37 9.42 -9.53
CA ILE A 82 8.51 10.48 -8.53
C ILE A 82 8.66 11.86 -9.21
N GLU A 83 9.49 11.94 -10.24
CA GLU A 83 9.72 13.19 -10.99
C GLU A 83 8.45 13.68 -11.70
N ASN A 84 7.74 12.80 -12.38
CA ASN A 84 6.47 13.12 -13.06
C ASN A 84 5.37 13.52 -12.07
N CYS A 85 5.32 12.91 -10.88
CA CYS A 85 4.39 13.33 -9.84
C CYS A 85 4.68 14.76 -9.38
N VAL A 86 5.95 15.10 -9.14
CA VAL A 86 6.36 16.47 -8.77
C VAL A 86 6.04 17.46 -9.89
N GLU A 87 6.30 17.10 -11.14
CA GLU A 87 5.98 17.96 -12.30
C GLU A 87 4.47 18.22 -12.43
N ALA A 88 3.65 17.19 -12.28
CA ALA A 88 2.21 17.26 -12.51
C ALA A 88 1.41 17.86 -11.33
N LEU A 89 1.87 17.63 -10.09
CA LEU A 89 1.14 17.97 -8.87
C LEU A 89 1.91 18.92 -7.93
N GLY A 90 3.22 19.11 -8.12
CA GLY A 90 4.05 20.04 -7.36
C GLY A 90 4.85 19.43 -6.21
N SER A 91 4.44 18.29 -5.66
CA SER A 91 5.14 17.60 -4.55
C SER A 91 4.84 16.10 -4.52
N VAL A 92 5.58 15.36 -3.70
CA VAL A 92 5.22 14.02 -3.22
C VAL A 92 5.12 14.08 -1.71
N ASP A 93 3.89 14.05 -1.19
CA ASP A 93 3.63 14.08 0.25
C ASP A 93 3.39 12.67 0.82
N ILE A 94 2.79 11.79 0.01
CA ILE A 94 2.39 10.45 0.41
C ILE A 94 2.81 9.46 -0.68
N LEU A 95 3.45 8.37 -0.30
CA LEU A 95 3.72 7.21 -1.17
C LEU A 95 3.03 5.97 -0.58
N VAL A 96 2.17 5.31 -1.37
CA VAL A 96 1.60 4.01 -1.03
C VAL A 96 2.17 2.96 -1.98
N ASN A 97 3.07 2.12 -1.49
CA ASN A 97 3.60 0.97 -2.20
C ASN A 97 2.59 -0.18 -2.16
N CYS A 98 1.64 -0.18 -3.11
CA CYS A 98 0.55 -1.15 -3.14
C CYS A 98 0.70 -2.20 -4.25
N ALA A 99 1.34 -1.87 -5.38
CA ALA A 99 1.54 -2.83 -6.46
C ALA A 99 2.22 -4.11 -5.97
N GLY A 100 1.67 -5.25 -6.36
CA GLY A 100 2.19 -6.53 -5.92
C GLY A 100 1.49 -7.71 -6.60
N ILE A 101 2.17 -8.84 -6.61
CA ILE A 101 1.67 -10.10 -7.13
C ILE A 101 1.87 -11.23 -6.14
N CYS A 102 1.04 -12.26 -6.24
CA CYS A 102 1.20 -13.52 -5.51
C CYS A 102 1.10 -14.69 -6.49
N LYS A 103 2.13 -15.52 -6.53
CA LYS A 103 2.15 -16.78 -7.30
C LYS A 103 2.21 -17.95 -6.33
N LEU A 104 1.39 -18.96 -6.58
CA LEU A 104 1.29 -20.16 -5.75
C LEU A 104 1.80 -21.36 -6.53
N ALA A 105 2.62 -22.18 -5.90
CA ALA A 105 3.04 -23.49 -6.39
C ALA A 105 3.53 -24.35 -5.21
N LYS A 106 3.47 -25.67 -5.36
CA LYS A 106 4.08 -26.57 -4.38
C LYS A 106 5.60 -26.37 -4.37
N VAL A 107 6.26 -26.66 -3.26
CA VAL A 107 7.71 -26.41 -3.12
C VAL A 107 8.54 -27.09 -4.21
N GLN A 108 8.12 -28.26 -4.69
CA GLN A 108 8.80 -29.00 -5.77
C GLN A 108 8.72 -28.31 -7.13
N GLU A 109 7.73 -27.44 -7.31
CA GLU A 109 7.42 -26.75 -8.56
C GLU A 109 7.76 -25.24 -8.49
N PHE A 110 8.13 -24.76 -7.28
CA PHE A 110 8.38 -23.36 -7.02
C PHE A 110 9.82 -22.98 -7.38
N GLY A 111 10.02 -22.51 -8.60
CA GLY A 111 11.33 -22.14 -9.13
C GLY A 111 11.51 -20.62 -9.29
N ARG A 112 12.60 -20.25 -10.00
CA ARG A 112 12.93 -18.84 -10.28
C ARG A 112 11.84 -18.10 -11.07
N ALA A 113 11.10 -18.79 -11.92
CA ALA A 113 9.99 -18.21 -12.68
C ALA A 113 8.85 -17.66 -11.79
N GLN A 114 8.66 -18.23 -10.60
CA GLN A 114 7.73 -17.73 -9.60
C GLN A 114 8.40 -16.71 -8.66
N TRP A 115 9.65 -16.98 -8.28
CA TRP A 115 10.42 -16.21 -7.31
C TRP A 115 10.77 -14.81 -7.84
N ASP A 116 11.47 -14.73 -8.97
CA ASP A 116 12.08 -13.49 -9.45
C ASP A 116 11.06 -12.34 -9.67
N PRO A 117 9.91 -12.56 -10.31
CA PRO A 117 8.94 -11.49 -10.49
C PRO A 117 8.38 -10.96 -9.16
N MET A 118 8.19 -11.84 -8.15
CA MET A 118 7.70 -11.39 -6.85
C MET A 118 8.73 -10.56 -6.11
N ILE A 119 10.01 -10.94 -6.15
CA ILE A 119 11.09 -10.12 -5.57
C ILE A 119 11.14 -8.75 -6.25
N GLN A 120 11.10 -8.72 -7.59
CA GLN A 120 11.19 -7.47 -8.34
C GLN A 120 10.02 -6.52 -8.06
N ILE A 121 8.79 -7.03 -8.11
CA ILE A 121 7.59 -6.19 -7.96
C ILE A 121 7.35 -5.85 -6.49
N ASN A 122 7.30 -6.88 -5.62
CA ASN A 122 6.82 -6.69 -4.25
C ASN A 122 7.88 -6.08 -3.32
N LEU A 123 9.17 -6.20 -3.64
CA LEU A 123 10.25 -5.79 -2.74
C LEU A 123 11.18 -4.77 -3.38
N THR A 124 11.83 -5.10 -4.52
CA THR A 124 12.81 -4.22 -5.15
C THR A 124 12.18 -2.90 -5.59
N ALA A 125 11.06 -2.94 -6.31
CA ALA A 125 10.39 -1.73 -6.77
C ALA A 125 9.90 -0.85 -5.61
N ALA A 126 9.40 -1.46 -4.53
CA ALA A 126 8.99 -0.71 -3.33
C ALA A 126 10.18 -0.06 -2.62
N PHE A 127 11.34 -0.72 -2.60
CA PHE A 127 12.58 -0.13 -2.11
C PHE A 127 12.98 1.08 -2.96
N GLU A 128 13.04 0.94 -4.29
CA GLU A 128 13.45 2.01 -5.21
C GLU A 128 12.49 3.21 -5.15
N LEU A 129 11.18 2.97 -5.15
CA LEU A 129 10.18 4.04 -5.01
C LEU A 129 10.29 4.77 -3.67
N SER A 130 10.53 4.04 -2.58
CA SER A 130 10.72 4.65 -1.25
C SER A 130 12.00 5.46 -1.20
N TYR A 131 13.09 4.97 -1.81
CA TYR A 131 14.34 5.70 -1.93
C TYR A 131 14.16 7.01 -2.70
N GLU A 132 13.55 6.98 -3.88
CA GLU A 132 13.34 8.16 -4.71
C GLU A 132 12.36 9.16 -4.07
N ALA A 133 11.30 8.67 -3.41
CA ALA A 133 10.39 9.52 -2.65
C ALA A 133 11.11 10.22 -1.49
N ALA A 134 11.96 9.50 -0.76
CA ALA A 134 12.74 10.06 0.35
C ALA A 134 13.63 11.22 -0.12
N GLN A 135 14.24 11.16 -1.34
CA GLN A 135 15.02 12.27 -1.89
C GLN A 135 14.20 13.58 -2.03
N LYS A 136 12.88 13.50 -2.20
CA LYS A 136 11.98 14.66 -2.26
C LYS A 136 11.47 15.03 -0.87
N MET A 137 11.13 14.05 -0.03
CA MET A 137 10.53 14.27 1.29
C MET A 137 11.55 14.80 2.32
N ILE A 138 12.83 14.42 2.23
CA ILE A 138 13.90 14.91 3.15
C ILE A 138 14.03 16.44 3.12
N PRO A 139 14.22 17.10 1.95
CA PRO A 139 14.28 18.57 1.92
C PRO A 139 12.93 19.22 2.27
N GLN A 140 11.79 18.56 1.99
CA GLN A 140 10.46 19.02 2.43
C GLN A 140 10.29 18.96 3.95
N ARG A 141 11.07 18.14 4.66
CA ARG A 141 10.92 17.81 6.08
C ARG A 141 9.50 17.36 6.43
N SER A 142 8.91 16.61 5.53
CA SER A 142 7.55 16.07 5.66
C SER A 142 7.34 14.97 4.63
N GLY A 143 6.73 13.87 5.03
CA GLY A 143 6.36 12.78 4.13
C GLY A 143 5.72 11.61 4.86
N LYS A 144 4.95 10.82 4.13
CA LYS A 144 4.35 9.56 4.59
C LYS A 144 4.63 8.46 3.56
N ILE A 145 5.26 7.39 3.99
CA ILE A 145 5.45 6.19 3.18
C ILE A 145 4.64 5.05 3.80
N ILE A 146 3.73 4.49 3.04
CA ILE A 146 2.84 3.40 3.47
C ILE A 146 3.12 2.18 2.61
N ASN A 147 3.66 1.14 3.22
CA ASN A 147 3.95 -0.12 2.54
C ASN A 147 2.80 -1.11 2.74
N ILE A 148 2.32 -1.73 1.66
CA ILE A 148 1.31 -2.77 1.81
C ILE A 148 1.99 -4.10 2.12
N CYS A 149 1.97 -4.41 3.41
CA CYS A 149 2.43 -5.64 4.02
C CYS A 149 1.40 -6.78 3.81
N SER A 150 1.38 -7.76 4.70
CA SER A 150 0.45 -8.89 4.68
C SER A 150 0.47 -9.60 6.03
N LEU A 151 -0.47 -10.51 6.27
CA LEU A 151 -0.32 -11.57 7.30
C LEU A 151 1.02 -12.32 7.12
N PHE A 152 1.49 -12.48 5.88
CA PHE A 152 2.78 -13.12 5.56
C PHE A 152 4.00 -12.23 5.83
N SER A 153 3.80 -11.09 6.46
CA SER A 153 4.88 -10.35 7.14
C SER A 153 5.15 -10.88 8.55
N PHE A 154 4.29 -11.78 9.06
CA PHE A 154 4.35 -12.38 10.40
C PHE A 154 4.33 -13.90 10.33
N LEU A 155 3.69 -14.48 9.32
CA LEU A 155 3.46 -15.91 9.14
C LEU A 155 4.21 -16.44 7.91
N GLY A 156 4.49 -17.75 7.91
CA GLY A 156 4.90 -18.45 6.70
C GLY A 156 3.76 -18.54 5.68
N GLY A 157 4.09 -18.55 4.39
CA GLY A 157 3.11 -18.69 3.31
C GLY A 157 3.14 -20.08 2.69
N GLN A 158 2.15 -20.92 2.97
CA GLN A 158 2.02 -22.19 2.28
C GLN A 158 1.91 -21.95 0.77
N TRP A 159 2.71 -22.65 -0.04
CA TRP A 159 2.77 -22.57 -1.50
C TRP A 159 3.29 -21.25 -2.08
N SER A 160 3.70 -20.28 -1.27
CA SER A 160 4.24 -19.02 -1.77
C SER A 160 5.42 -18.50 -0.92
N PRO A 161 6.56 -19.21 -0.92
CA PRO A 161 7.72 -18.80 -0.13
C PRO A 161 8.27 -17.44 -0.56
N ALA A 162 8.23 -17.10 -1.85
CA ALA A 162 8.67 -15.79 -2.32
C ALA A 162 7.74 -14.67 -1.83
N TYR A 163 6.42 -14.89 -1.82
CA TYR A 163 5.50 -13.88 -1.29
C TYR A 163 5.78 -13.61 0.20
N ALA A 164 5.91 -14.67 1.01
CA ALA A 164 6.28 -14.53 2.41
C ALA A 164 7.63 -13.81 2.57
N ALA A 165 8.65 -14.20 1.81
CA ALA A 165 9.95 -13.54 1.84
C ALA A 165 9.85 -12.04 1.50
N THR A 166 9.09 -11.67 0.45
CA THR A 166 8.90 -10.25 0.09
C THR A 166 8.16 -9.49 1.17
N LYS A 167 7.13 -10.07 1.79
CA LYS A 167 6.32 -9.38 2.81
C LYS A 167 7.06 -9.26 4.15
N HIS A 168 7.94 -10.19 4.50
CA HIS A 168 8.89 -10.00 5.60
C HIS A 168 9.96 -8.94 5.23
N GLY A 169 10.45 -8.94 3.99
CA GLY A 169 11.39 -7.92 3.50
C GLY A 169 10.81 -6.50 3.57
N ILE A 170 9.57 -6.31 3.13
CA ILE A 170 8.86 -5.02 3.23
C ILE A 170 8.68 -4.59 4.69
N ALA A 171 8.38 -5.52 5.60
CA ALA A 171 8.31 -5.23 7.02
C ALA A 171 9.67 -4.75 7.58
N GLY A 172 10.76 -5.36 7.12
CA GLY A 172 12.13 -4.92 7.42
C GLY A 172 12.44 -3.53 6.88
N LEU A 173 12.12 -3.28 5.60
CA LEU A 173 12.30 -1.96 4.97
C LEU A 173 11.49 -0.86 5.68
N THR A 174 10.26 -1.15 6.09
CA THR A 174 9.41 -0.22 6.85
C THR A 174 10.11 0.26 8.12
N LYS A 175 10.73 -0.65 8.86
CA LYS A 175 11.45 -0.32 10.10
C LYS A 175 12.76 0.41 9.82
N ALA A 176 13.53 -0.04 8.83
CA ALA A 176 14.81 0.57 8.47
C ALA A 176 14.64 2.03 8.01
N TYR A 177 13.71 2.27 7.10
CA TYR A 177 13.40 3.63 6.65
C TYR A 177 12.80 4.51 7.75
N CYS A 178 11.99 3.94 8.64
CA CYS A 178 11.50 4.67 9.82
C CYS A 178 12.66 5.17 10.68
N ASP A 179 13.60 4.29 11.02
CA ASP A 179 14.73 4.62 11.89
C ASP A 179 15.56 5.77 11.33
N GLU A 180 15.81 5.76 10.02
CA GLU A 180 16.61 6.78 9.36
C GLU A 180 15.85 8.07 9.08
N LEU A 181 14.58 7.98 8.61
CA LEU A 181 13.83 9.12 8.09
C LEU A 181 13.04 9.91 9.14
N ALA A 182 12.83 9.36 10.34
CA ALA A 182 12.07 10.01 11.40
C ALA A 182 12.64 11.40 11.78
N GLN A 183 13.95 11.57 11.75
CA GLN A 183 14.63 12.85 12.01
C GLN A 183 14.25 13.97 11.01
N TYR A 184 13.75 13.59 9.84
CA TYR A 184 13.27 14.50 8.80
C TYR A 184 11.75 14.69 8.82
N ASN A 185 11.07 14.24 9.90
CA ASN A 185 9.62 14.28 10.01
C ASN A 185 8.90 13.49 8.91
N ILE A 186 9.47 12.33 8.56
CA ILE A 186 8.89 11.39 7.60
C ILE A 186 8.49 10.13 8.37
N GLN A 187 7.22 9.72 8.25
CA GLN A 187 6.73 8.51 8.87
C GLN A 187 6.64 7.39 7.82
N VAL A 188 7.20 6.23 8.19
CA VAL A 188 7.17 5.03 7.34
C VAL A 188 6.46 3.92 8.10
N ASN A 189 5.30 3.50 7.60
CA ASN A 189 4.47 2.48 8.23
C ASN A 189 4.01 1.43 7.23
N GLY A 190 3.53 0.32 7.74
CA GLY A 190 2.91 -0.74 6.94
C GLY A 190 1.42 -0.90 7.27
N ILE A 191 0.62 -1.25 6.26
CA ILE A 191 -0.70 -1.86 6.45
C ILE A 191 -0.53 -3.34 6.18
N ALA A 192 -0.98 -4.19 7.08
CA ALA A 192 -0.97 -5.65 6.92
C ALA A 192 -2.41 -6.18 6.79
N PRO A 193 -2.94 -6.27 5.55
CA PRO A 193 -4.27 -6.80 5.31
C PRO A 193 -4.34 -8.29 5.64
N GLY A 194 -5.51 -8.71 6.16
CA GLY A 194 -5.90 -10.11 6.25
C GLY A 194 -6.41 -10.68 4.92
N TYR A 195 -7.42 -11.51 5.01
CA TYR A 195 -8.12 -12.07 3.86
C TYR A 195 -9.24 -11.13 3.41
N TYR A 196 -9.08 -10.55 2.22
CA TYR A 196 -10.00 -9.58 1.62
C TYR A 196 -10.68 -10.14 0.38
N ALA A 197 -11.95 -9.79 0.17
CA ALA A 197 -12.73 -10.17 -0.99
C ALA A 197 -12.33 -9.33 -2.22
N THR A 198 -11.24 -9.74 -2.87
CA THR A 198 -10.70 -9.13 -4.10
C THR A 198 -10.66 -10.16 -5.23
N GLU A 199 -10.32 -9.73 -6.43
CA GLU A 199 -10.16 -10.61 -7.59
C GLU A 199 -9.11 -11.70 -7.34
N ILE A 200 -7.98 -11.33 -6.70
CA ILE A 200 -6.87 -12.26 -6.37
C ILE A 200 -7.34 -13.43 -5.49
N THR A 201 -8.35 -13.21 -4.64
CA THR A 201 -8.87 -14.23 -3.71
C THR A 201 -10.07 -14.99 -4.24
N THR A 202 -10.53 -14.73 -5.47
CA THR A 202 -11.74 -15.33 -6.05
C THR A 202 -11.65 -16.86 -6.07
N ALA A 203 -10.52 -17.43 -6.49
CA ALA A 203 -10.33 -18.89 -6.52
C ALA A 203 -10.47 -19.53 -5.12
N THR A 204 -9.92 -18.89 -4.08
CA THR A 204 -10.01 -19.36 -2.70
C THR A 204 -11.45 -19.27 -2.18
N ARG A 205 -12.16 -18.18 -2.48
CA ARG A 205 -13.54 -17.93 -2.05
C ARG A 205 -14.54 -18.84 -2.76
N SER A 206 -14.28 -19.18 -4.03
CA SER A 206 -15.17 -20.05 -4.83
C SER A 206 -15.07 -21.53 -4.47
N ASN A 207 -14.02 -21.94 -3.77
CA ASN A 207 -13.89 -23.30 -3.28
C ASN A 207 -14.43 -23.39 -1.84
N PRO A 208 -15.53 -24.16 -1.58
CA PRO A 208 -16.19 -24.19 -0.27
C PRO A 208 -15.27 -24.61 0.86
N GLU A 209 -14.38 -25.60 0.65
CA GLU A 209 -13.48 -26.11 1.67
C GLU A 209 -12.44 -25.07 2.08
N THR A 210 -11.77 -24.45 1.11
CA THR A 210 -10.77 -23.42 1.39
C THR A 210 -11.39 -22.15 1.96
N ASN A 211 -12.57 -21.78 1.48
CA ASN A 211 -13.33 -20.64 1.99
C ASN A 211 -13.70 -20.87 3.47
N GLN A 212 -14.25 -22.02 3.80
CA GLN A 212 -14.64 -22.34 5.18
C GLN A 212 -13.41 -22.36 6.10
N ARG A 213 -12.30 -22.97 5.67
CA ARG A 213 -11.04 -22.97 6.44
C ARG A 213 -10.52 -21.56 6.75
N VAL A 214 -10.63 -20.64 5.80
CA VAL A 214 -10.25 -19.24 6.02
C VAL A 214 -11.19 -18.59 7.03
N LEU A 215 -12.51 -18.74 6.85
CA LEU A 215 -13.52 -18.16 7.73
C LEU A 215 -13.39 -18.68 9.18
N ASP A 216 -13.17 -19.98 9.37
CA ASP A 216 -12.99 -20.58 10.71
C ASP A 216 -11.80 -19.98 11.47
N HIS A 217 -10.79 -19.48 10.76
CA HIS A 217 -9.62 -18.87 11.37
C HIS A 217 -9.81 -17.37 11.66
N ILE A 218 -10.73 -16.69 10.99
CA ILE A 218 -11.00 -15.27 11.20
C ILE A 218 -12.01 -15.07 12.35
N PRO A 219 -11.64 -14.48 13.50
CA PRO A 219 -12.58 -14.23 14.59
C PRO A 219 -13.81 -13.40 14.18
N ALA A 220 -13.65 -12.46 13.26
CA ALA A 220 -14.76 -11.66 12.71
C ALA A 220 -15.72 -12.48 11.83
N ASN A 221 -15.42 -13.73 11.51
CA ASN A 221 -16.21 -14.68 10.73
C ASN A 221 -16.71 -14.13 9.39
N ARG A 222 -15.89 -13.28 8.75
CA ARG A 222 -16.13 -12.74 7.41
C ARG A 222 -14.82 -12.41 6.70
N TRP A 223 -14.87 -12.39 5.39
CA TRP A 223 -13.84 -11.74 4.60
C TRP A 223 -13.86 -10.23 4.85
N GLY A 224 -12.69 -9.60 4.78
CA GLY A 224 -12.61 -8.14 4.72
C GLY A 224 -13.10 -7.63 3.38
N GLU A 225 -13.75 -6.47 3.41
CA GLU A 225 -14.08 -5.70 2.22
C GLU A 225 -13.07 -4.58 2.03
N THR A 226 -12.81 -4.14 0.80
CA THR A 226 -11.77 -3.14 0.52
C THR A 226 -11.97 -1.85 1.33
N GLN A 227 -13.22 -1.50 1.61
CA GLN A 227 -13.60 -0.36 2.45
C GLN A 227 -13.13 -0.47 3.91
N ASP A 228 -12.90 -1.68 4.44
CA ASP A 228 -12.38 -1.86 5.80
C ASP A 228 -10.94 -1.33 5.96
N LEU A 229 -10.21 -1.15 4.83
CA LEU A 229 -8.85 -0.61 4.80
C LEU A 229 -8.79 0.92 4.60
N MET A 230 -9.88 1.54 4.12
CA MET A 230 -9.86 2.95 3.72
C MET A 230 -9.54 3.88 4.90
N GLY A 231 -10.17 3.65 6.05
CA GLY A 231 -9.92 4.45 7.25
C GLY A 231 -8.48 4.37 7.75
N THR A 232 -7.90 3.16 7.73
CA THR A 232 -6.50 2.91 8.10
C THR A 232 -5.53 3.67 7.19
N THR A 233 -5.82 3.69 5.88
CA THR A 233 -5.01 4.41 4.89
C THR A 233 -5.01 5.91 5.14
N VAL A 234 -6.19 6.50 5.37
CA VAL A 234 -6.30 7.94 5.70
C VAL A 234 -5.60 8.26 7.02
N PHE A 235 -5.75 7.40 8.04
CA PHE A 235 -5.05 7.56 9.32
C PHE A 235 -3.54 7.63 9.13
N LEU A 236 -2.93 6.63 8.45
CA LEU A 236 -1.48 6.58 8.27
C LEU A 236 -0.95 7.67 7.33
N ALA A 237 -1.77 8.18 6.41
CA ALA A 237 -1.41 9.27 5.50
C ALA A 237 -1.53 10.66 6.12
N SER A 238 -2.24 10.82 7.24
CA SER A 238 -2.61 12.10 7.83
C SER A 238 -1.79 12.48 9.06
N ARG A 239 -2.02 13.69 9.57
CA ARG A 239 -1.43 14.19 10.83
C ARG A 239 -1.83 13.36 12.04
N ALA A 240 -2.94 12.63 11.97
CA ALA A 240 -3.41 11.78 13.06
C ALA A 240 -2.41 10.66 13.43
N SER A 241 -1.48 10.36 12.54
CA SER A 241 -0.44 9.34 12.73
C SER A 241 0.99 9.91 12.84
N ASP A 242 1.18 11.21 13.12
CA ASP A 242 2.51 11.82 13.13
C ASP A 242 3.49 11.19 14.15
N TYR A 243 2.97 10.51 15.18
CA TYR A 243 3.79 9.78 16.16
C TYR A 243 3.73 8.26 16.01
N VAL A 244 3.06 7.76 14.94
CA VAL A 244 3.05 6.33 14.55
C VAL A 244 4.12 6.14 13.49
N ASN A 245 5.19 5.41 13.81
CA ASN A 245 6.30 5.24 12.90
C ASN A 245 6.94 3.85 13.07
N GLY A 246 7.32 3.20 11.96
CA GLY A 246 7.89 1.86 11.93
C GLY A 246 6.89 0.74 12.25
N HIS A 247 5.59 1.06 12.34
CA HIS A 247 4.55 0.12 12.74
C HIS A 247 3.93 -0.61 11.54
N LEU A 248 3.59 -1.88 11.75
CA LEU A 248 2.78 -2.66 10.81
C LEU A 248 1.37 -2.77 11.40
N LEU A 249 0.46 -1.94 10.90
CA LEU A 249 -0.92 -1.92 11.37
C LEU A 249 -1.70 -3.07 10.73
N VAL A 250 -2.05 -4.05 11.54
CA VAL A 250 -2.78 -5.24 11.11
C VAL A 250 -4.27 -4.91 10.99
N VAL A 251 -4.88 -5.28 9.85
CA VAL A 251 -6.31 -5.12 9.59
C VAL A 251 -6.82 -6.44 8.98
N ASP A 252 -7.18 -7.38 9.84
CA ASP A 252 -7.34 -8.80 9.47
C ASP A 252 -8.57 -9.51 10.07
N GLY A 253 -9.44 -8.77 10.75
CA GLY A 253 -10.58 -9.36 11.46
C GLY A 253 -10.19 -10.25 12.64
N GLY A 254 -8.95 -10.12 13.12
CA GLY A 254 -8.40 -10.88 14.24
C GLY A 254 -7.66 -12.18 13.82
N TYR A 255 -7.36 -12.36 12.53
CA TYR A 255 -6.71 -13.58 12.04
C TYR A 255 -5.40 -13.91 12.77
N LEU A 256 -4.55 -12.90 13.04
CA LEU A 256 -3.25 -13.11 13.70
C LEU A 256 -3.30 -13.39 15.21
N VAL A 257 -4.46 -13.32 15.84
CA VAL A 257 -4.58 -13.59 17.29
C VAL A 257 -4.93 -15.04 17.59
N ARG A 258 -5.04 -15.90 16.59
CA ARG A 258 -5.29 -17.34 16.69
C ARG A 258 -4.14 -18.18 16.15
#